data_f23265297074898c8808534c466e536a
#
_entry.id   f23265297074898c8808534c466e536a
#
_cell.length_a   1.000
_cell.length_b   1.000
_cell.length_c   1.000
_cell.angle_alpha   90.00
_cell.angle_beta   90.00
_cell.angle_gamma   90.00
#
_symmetry.space_group_name_H-M   'P 1'
#
loop_
_entity.id
_entity.type
_entity.pdbx_description
1 polymer ?
#
loop_
_entity_poly.entity_id
_entity_poly.type
_entity_poly.pdbx_seq_one_letter_code
_entity_poly.pdbx_strand_id
1 'polypeptide(L)'
;IYGASTNADRDSSGAIVEEGSIGAFNMRVGDCFNDIGASDEVSSVPGVPCSDPHDNETYAVFDVSVTSYPEGEGMSELAFESCMQRFESYVGKDYESSSLDITTMYPSVQSWAQDDREVVCAVYDMNAEKLTGTAKGSAL
;
A
#
# COMPACT_ATOMS: atom_id res chain seq x y z
N ILE A 1 -16.67 3.36 17.89
CA ILE A 1 -16.53 3.50 17.48
C ILE A 1 -15.95 3.81 17.12
N TYR A 2 -15.87 3.63 17.28
CA TYR A 2 -15.46 3.95 16.89
C TYR A 2 -14.90 4.22 16.21
N GLY A 3 -14.51 4.20 16.28
CA GLY A 3 -14.19 4.41 15.77
C GLY A 3 -13.70 4.72 15.10
N ALA A 4 -13.57 4.64 15.75
CA ALA A 4 -13.33 4.95 15.03
C ALA A 4 -13.39 4.81 14.11
N SER A 5 -13.42 4.40 14.40
CA SER A 5 -13.88 4.20 13.08
C SER A 5 -13.99 5.47 12.28
N THR A 6 -13.19 6.41 12.64
CA THR A 6 -13.12 7.67 11.94
C THR A 6 -12.25 7.52 10.71
N ASN A 7 -12.79 7.89 9.55
CA ASN A 7 -12.03 7.86 8.31
C ASN A 7 -10.97 8.97 8.31
N ALA A 8 -9.87 8.72 7.61
CA ALA A 8 -8.86 9.73 7.40
C ALA A 8 -9.45 10.90 6.60
N ASP A 9 -9.10 12.12 6.99
CA ASP A 9 -9.55 13.31 6.28
C ASP A 9 -8.60 13.64 5.14
N ARG A 10 -9.17 13.98 3.99
CA ARG A 10 -8.41 14.34 2.80
C ARG A 10 -8.73 15.77 2.38
N ASP A 11 -7.76 16.46 1.79
CA ASP A 11 -7.98 17.77 1.19
C ASP A 11 -8.51 17.62 -0.23
N SER A 12 -8.68 18.75 -0.94
CA SER A 12 -9.21 18.74 -2.29
C SER A 12 -8.32 18.06 -3.31
N SER A 13 -7.03 17.89 -3.01
CA SER A 13 -6.09 17.16 -3.89
C SER A 13 -6.13 15.65 -3.63
N GLY A 14 -6.80 15.22 -2.56
CA GLY A 14 -6.86 13.83 -2.15
C GLY A 14 -5.83 13.44 -1.10
N ALA A 15 -4.94 14.37 -0.71
CA ALA A 15 -3.92 14.08 0.30
C ALA A 15 -4.55 13.98 1.69
N ILE A 16 -4.04 13.05 2.49
CA ILE A 16 -4.49 12.89 3.87
C ILE A 16 -3.94 14.03 4.71
N VAL A 17 -4.81 14.76 5.38
CA VAL A 17 -4.43 15.88 6.24
C VAL A 17 -4.66 15.59 7.72
N GLU A 18 -5.49 14.62 8.06
CA GLU A 18 -5.69 14.15 9.42
C GLU A 18 -5.70 12.63 9.45
N GLU A 19 -5.09 12.02 10.48
CA GLU A 19 -5.04 10.59 10.60
C GLU A 19 -6.43 9.98 10.79
N GLY A 20 -6.58 8.74 10.34
CA GLY A 20 -7.83 8.01 10.45
C GLY A 20 -7.76 6.74 9.62
N SER A 21 -8.86 6.01 9.57
CA SER A 21 -8.93 4.74 8.86
C SER A 21 -9.04 4.93 7.35
N ILE A 22 -8.33 4.09 6.60
CA ILE A 22 -8.48 3.99 5.14
C ILE A 22 -8.92 2.56 4.85
N GLY A 23 -10.07 2.38 4.21
CA GLY A 23 -10.52 1.05 3.79
C GLY A 23 -9.57 0.47 2.75
N ALA A 24 -9.37 -0.85 2.78
CA ALA A 24 -8.43 -1.53 1.87
C ALA A 24 -8.77 -1.27 0.40
N PHE A 25 -10.05 -1.08 0.07
CA PHE A 25 -10.48 -0.79 -1.30
C PHE A 25 -10.52 0.71 -1.61
N ASN A 26 -10.11 1.56 -0.67
CA ASN A 26 -10.11 3.01 -0.85
C ASN A 26 -8.70 3.59 -0.82
N MET A 27 -7.68 2.74 -0.90
CA MET A 27 -6.30 3.18 -0.95
C MET A 27 -6.04 3.95 -2.23
N ARG A 28 -5.23 5.01 -2.12
CA ARG A 28 -4.84 5.83 -3.27
C ARG A 28 -3.34 5.96 -3.32
N VAL A 29 -2.82 6.14 -4.52
CA VAL A 29 -1.39 6.43 -4.70
C VAL A 29 -1.04 7.68 -3.89
N GLY A 30 0.03 7.59 -3.11
CA GLY A 30 0.47 8.66 -2.23
C GLY A 30 -0.02 8.56 -0.80
N ASP A 31 -0.91 7.62 -0.49
CA ASP A 31 -1.40 7.45 0.89
C ASP A 31 -0.30 6.88 1.79
N CYS A 32 -0.07 7.55 2.93
CA CYS A 32 0.85 7.06 3.95
C CYS A 32 0.05 6.42 5.07
N PHE A 33 0.55 5.32 5.60
CA PHE A 33 -0.18 4.58 6.64
C PHE A 33 0.77 3.78 7.52
N ASN A 34 0.28 3.42 8.69
CA ASN A 34 1.06 2.64 9.65
C ASN A 34 0.63 1.17 9.63
N ASP A 35 1.51 0.32 10.13
CA ASP A 35 1.22 -1.12 10.25
C ASP A 35 0.11 -1.36 11.25
N ILE A 36 -0.65 -2.42 11.00
CA ILE A 36 -1.77 -2.82 11.87
C ILE A 36 -1.45 -4.03 12.74
N GLY A 37 -0.22 -4.52 12.67
CA GLY A 37 0.14 -5.74 13.36
C GLY A 37 -0.19 -6.99 12.52
N ALA A 38 -0.02 -8.17 13.09
CA ALA A 38 -0.25 -9.41 12.37
C ALA A 38 -1.75 -9.63 12.17
N SER A 39 -2.14 -9.80 10.90
CA SER A 39 -3.53 -10.09 10.54
C SER A 39 -3.55 -10.79 9.19
N ASP A 40 -4.38 -11.82 9.07
CA ASP A 40 -4.52 -12.58 7.82
C ASP A 40 -5.34 -11.80 6.79
N GLU A 41 -6.23 -10.93 7.25
CA GLU A 41 -7.05 -10.13 6.35
C GLU A 41 -6.99 -8.67 6.75
N VAL A 42 -6.80 -7.82 5.74
CA VAL A 42 -6.74 -6.37 5.93
C VAL A 42 -8.03 -5.77 5.40
N SER A 43 -8.85 -5.22 6.29
CA SER A 43 -10.06 -4.50 5.90
C SER A 43 -9.84 -2.98 5.88
N SER A 44 -8.92 -2.49 6.71
CA SER A 44 -8.55 -1.08 6.74
C SER A 44 -7.15 -0.91 7.34
N VAL A 45 -6.54 0.23 7.09
CA VAL A 45 -5.23 0.59 7.64
C VAL A 45 -5.31 1.98 8.27
N PRO A 46 -4.45 2.27 9.28
CA PRO A 46 -4.41 3.61 9.86
C PRO A 46 -3.65 4.57 8.94
N GLY A 47 -4.39 5.45 8.26
CA GLY A 47 -3.81 6.46 7.37
C GLY A 47 -3.33 7.66 8.16
N VAL A 48 -2.21 8.24 7.74
CA VAL A 48 -1.63 9.43 8.37
C VAL A 48 -1.13 10.38 7.28
N PRO A 49 -1.04 11.68 7.58
CA PRO A 49 -0.37 12.59 6.64
C PRO A 49 1.08 12.15 6.42
N CYS A 50 1.55 12.22 5.18
CA CYS A 50 2.92 11.79 4.87
C CYS A 50 3.97 12.67 5.55
N SER A 51 3.62 13.89 5.95
CA SER A 51 4.53 14.75 6.71
C SER A 51 4.75 14.26 8.14
N ASP A 52 3.88 13.38 8.63
CA ASP A 52 4.04 12.76 9.95
C ASP A 52 4.82 11.45 9.81
N PRO A 53 5.50 10.98 10.87
CA PRO A 53 6.18 9.69 10.81
C PRO A 53 5.20 8.56 10.48
N HIS A 54 5.59 7.70 9.53
CA HIS A 54 4.73 6.61 9.07
C HIS A 54 5.57 5.40 8.65
N ASP A 55 4.94 4.24 8.61
CA ASP A 55 5.62 3.00 8.24
C ASP A 55 5.66 2.79 6.72
N ASN A 56 4.55 3.08 6.03
CA ASN A 56 4.36 2.70 4.63
C ASN A 56 3.82 3.85 3.80
N GLU A 57 4.11 3.81 2.49
CA GLU A 57 3.52 4.74 1.54
C GLU A 57 3.05 3.98 0.30
N THR A 58 1.78 4.15 -0.06
CA THR A 58 1.19 3.52 -1.23
C THR A 58 1.73 4.18 -2.51
N TYR A 59 2.26 3.36 -3.44
CA TYR A 59 2.80 3.91 -4.68
C TYR A 59 2.12 3.38 -5.94
N ALA A 60 1.30 2.35 -5.83
CA ALA A 60 0.53 1.87 -6.97
C ALA A 60 -0.72 1.14 -6.50
N VAL A 61 -1.80 1.30 -7.25
CA VAL A 61 -3.07 0.60 -7.03
C VAL A 61 -3.59 0.22 -8.41
N PHE A 62 -3.87 -1.06 -8.64
CA PHE A 62 -4.31 -1.53 -9.94
C PHE A 62 -5.01 -2.88 -9.81
N ASP A 63 -5.77 -3.26 -10.84
CA ASP A 63 -6.40 -4.57 -10.91
C ASP A 63 -5.53 -5.52 -11.72
N VAL A 64 -5.43 -6.77 -11.27
CA VAL A 64 -4.76 -7.81 -12.05
C VAL A 64 -5.70 -8.27 -13.17
N SER A 65 -5.10 -8.72 -14.28
CA SER A 65 -5.84 -9.10 -15.48
C SER A 65 -5.93 -10.60 -15.71
N VAL A 66 -5.36 -11.42 -14.80
CA VAL A 66 -5.47 -12.88 -14.94
C VAL A 66 -6.91 -13.32 -14.77
N THR A 67 -7.30 -14.41 -15.45
CA THR A 67 -8.69 -14.86 -15.49
C THR A 67 -9.05 -15.83 -14.38
N SER A 68 -8.05 -16.42 -13.71
CA SER A 68 -8.26 -17.35 -12.61
C SER A 68 -7.28 -17.05 -11.50
N TYR A 69 -7.64 -17.39 -10.26
CA TYR A 69 -6.78 -17.18 -9.09
C TYR A 69 -5.54 -18.09 -9.20
N PRO A 70 -4.32 -17.52 -9.17
CA PRO A 70 -3.11 -18.33 -9.26
C PRO A 70 -3.00 -19.29 -8.07
N GLU A 71 -2.51 -20.50 -8.34
CA GLU A 71 -2.38 -21.52 -7.31
C GLU A 71 -1.17 -21.29 -6.41
N GLY A 72 -1.25 -21.81 -5.19
CA GLY A 72 -0.18 -21.72 -4.22
C GLY A 72 0.15 -20.26 -3.88
N GLU A 73 1.42 -19.89 -4.00
CA GLU A 73 1.88 -18.53 -3.75
C GLU A 73 1.86 -17.66 -5.01
N GLY A 74 1.21 -18.13 -6.08
CA GLY A 74 1.21 -17.43 -7.36
C GLY A 74 0.64 -16.02 -7.31
N MET A 75 -0.38 -15.78 -6.46
CA MET A 75 -0.94 -14.44 -6.33
C MET A 75 0.06 -13.47 -5.68
N SER A 76 0.73 -13.90 -4.61
CA SER A 76 1.71 -13.03 -3.96
C SER A 76 2.90 -12.74 -4.87
N GLU A 77 3.33 -13.73 -5.65
CA GLU A 77 4.42 -13.53 -6.62
C GLU A 77 4.00 -12.58 -7.73
N LEU A 78 2.80 -12.74 -8.27
CA LEU A 78 2.27 -11.85 -9.30
C LEU A 78 2.17 -10.42 -8.80
N ALA A 79 1.66 -10.25 -7.57
CA ALA A 79 1.55 -8.93 -6.95
C ALA A 79 2.93 -8.29 -6.78
N PHE A 80 3.89 -9.04 -6.23
CA PHE A 80 5.23 -8.50 -6.00
C PHE A 80 5.92 -8.11 -7.29
N GLU A 81 5.87 -8.97 -8.31
CA GLU A 81 6.49 -8.66 -9.61
C GLU A 81 5.86 -7.44 -10.27
N SER A 82 4.54 -7.35 -10.20
CA SER A 82 3.82 -6.20 -10.77
C SER A 82 4.15 -4.91 -10.03
N CYS A 83 4.29 -5.00 -8.72
CA CYS A 83 4.70 -3.85 -7.90
C CYS A 83 6.14 -3.44 -8.18
N MET A 84 7.03 -4.43 -8.38
CA MET A 84 8.43 -4.15 -8.68
C MET A 84 8.59 -3.37 -9.99
N GLN A 85 7.79 -3.70 -10.99
CA GLN A 85 7.83 -3.01 -12.29
C GLN A 85 7.48 -1.53 -12.19
N ARG A 86 6.78 -1.13 -11.13
CA ARG A 86 6.31 0.24 -10.92
C ARG A 86 7.15 1.02 -9.91
N PHE A 87 8.10 0.34 -9.27
CA PHE A 87 8.87 0.92 -8.17
C PHE A 87 9.77 2.08 -8.62
N GLU A 88 10.59 1.85 -9.63
CA GLU A 88 11.60 2.83 -10.04
C GLU A 88 10.97 4.14 -10.51
N SER A 89 9.89 4.08 -11.25
CA SER A 89 9.25 5.29 -11.75
C SER A 89 8.65 6.14 -10.64
N TYR A 90 8.27 5.52 -9.53
CA TYR A 90 7.72 6.27 -8.39
C TYR A 90 8.82 6.81 -7.48
N VAL A 91 9.74 5.96 -7.06
CA VAL A 91 10.78 6.32 -6.09
C VAL A 91 11.91 7.13 -6.72
N GLY A 92 12.23 6.85 -7.97
CA GLY A 92 13.35 7.51 -8.66
C GLY A 92 14.68 6.79 -8.47
N LYS A 93 14.63 5.51 -8.08
CA LYS A 93 15.80 4.67 -7.91
C LYS A 93 15.40 3.22 -8.11
N ASP A 94 16.30 2.42 -8.69
CA ASP A 94 15.99 1.00 -8.89
C ASP A 94 15.88 0.28 -7.54
N TYR A 95 15.02 -0.74 -7.51
CA TYR A 95 14.71 -1.48 -6.29
C TYR A 95 15.96 -2.04 -5.61
N GLU A 96 16.88 -2.61 -6.39
CA GLU A 96 18.04 -3.28 -5.83
C GLU A 96 19.03 -2.33 -5.15
N SER A 97 19.01 -1.06 -5.53
CA SER A 97 19.88 -0.04 -4.95
C SER A 97 19.19 0.78 -3.86
N SER A 98 17.88 0.57 -3.69
CA SER A 98 17.07 1.37 -2.78
C SER A 98 17.20 0.92 -1.34
N SER A 99 17.03 1.86 -0.40
CA SER A 99 16.87 1.55 1.02
C SER A 99 15.44 1.17 1.38
N LEU A 100 14.52 1.24 0.40
CA LEU A 100 13.12 0.88 0.58
C LEU A 100 12.86 -0.54 0.08
N ASP A 101 11.85 -1.17 0.67
CA ASP A 101 11.37 -2.47 0.22
C ASP A 101 9.89 -2.36 -0.09
N ILE A 102 9.30 -3.41 -0.63
CA ILE A 102 7.92 -3.42 -1.12
C ILE A 102 7.07 -4.30 -0.22
N THR A 103 5.90 -3.78 0.15
CA THR A 103 4.85 -4.60 0.75
C THR A 103 3.62 -4.53 -0.15
N THR A 104 2.86 -5.61 -0.20
CA THR A 104 1.73 -5.73 -1.13
C THR A 104 0.47 -6.14 -0.39
N MET A 105 -0.67 -5.64 -0.89
CA MET A 105 -1.97 -6.18 -0.53
C MET A 105 -2.58 -6.72 -1.82
N TYR A 106 -3.16 -7.90 -1.77
CA TYR A 106 -3.67 -8.58 -2.96
C TYR A 106 -4.89 -9.40 -2.61
N PRO A 107 -5.70 -9.83 -3.63
CA PRO A 107 -6.92 -10.60 -3.35
C PRO A 107 -6.62 -11.93 -2.66
N SER A 108 -7.47 -12.27 -1.71
CA SER A 108 -7.52 -13.64 -1.17
C SER A 108 -8.41 -14.49 -2.06
N VAL A 109 -8.41 -15.80 -1.85
CA VAL A 109 -9.34 -16.70 -2.58
C VAL A 109 -10.78 -16.26 -2.34
N GLN A 110 -11.10 -15.90 -1.09
CA GLN A 110 -12.46 -15.49 -0.72
C GLN A 110 -12.84 -14.16 -1.37
N SER A 111 -11.96 -13.16 -1.34
CA SER A 111 -12.27 -11.86 -1.93
C SER A 111 -12.30 -11.95 -3.46
N TRP A 112 -11.47 -12.80 -4.06
CA TRP A 112 -11.49 -13.04 -5.50
C TRP A 112 -12.87 -13.53 -5.95
N ALA A 113 -13.48 -14.42 -5.16
CA ALA A 113 -14.81 -14.93 -5.45
C ALA A 113 -15.88 -13.82 -5.40
N GLN A 114 -15.56 -12.68 -4.81
CA GLN A 114 -16.43 -11.50 -4.74
C GLN A 114 -15.95 -10.38 -5.67
N ASP A 115 -15.24 -10.75 -6.73
CA ASP A 115 -14.79 -9.85 -7.79
C ASP A 115 -13.63 -8.93 -7.39
N ASP A 116 -12.93 -9.21 -6.28
CA ASP A 116 -11.74 -8.47 -5.90
C ASP A 116 -10.57 -8.84 -6.83
N ARG A 117 -9.99 -7.84 -7.49
CA ARG A 117 -8.85 -7.98 -8.40
C ARG A 117 -7.74 -7.00 -8.05
N GLU A 118 -7.92 -6.24 -6.96
CA GLU A 118 -7.05 -5.11 -6.67
C GLU A 118 -5.76 -5.52 -5.99
N VAL A 119 -4.66 -4.94 -6.48
CA VAL A 119 -3.34 -5.02 -5.85
C VAL A 119 -2.95 -3.61 -5.41
N VAL A 120 -2.48 -3.50 -4.17
CA VAL A 120 -1.93 -2.27 -3.61
C VAL A 120 -0.46 -2.48 -3.35
N CYS A 121 0.38 -1.59 -3.87
CA CYS A 121 1.82 -1.61 -3.68
C CYS A 121 2.22 -0.49 -2.75
N ALA A 122 3.01 -0.80 -1.73
CA ALA A 122 3.51 0.22 -0.80
C ALA A 122 4.99 0.00 -0.53
N VAL A 123 5.69 1.08 -0.19
CA VAL A 123 7.10 1.03 0.19
C VAL A 123 7.22 1.25 1.69
N TYR A 124 8.28 0.66 2.27
CA TYR A 124 8.66 0.86 3.67
C TYR A 124 10.18 0.80 3.78
N ASP A 125 10.73 1.31 4.88
CA ASP A 125 12.17 1.27 5.10
C ASP A 125 12.63 -0.15 5.41
N MET A 126 13.71 -0.61 4.77
CA MET A 126 14.24 -1.97 4.97
C MET A 126 14.62 -2.26 6.41
N ASN A 127 14.94 -1.24 7.18
CA ASN A 127 15.30 -1.39 8.59
C ASN A 127 14.11 -1.10 9.51
N ALA A 128 12.92 -1.02 8.95
CA ALA A 128 11.66 -0.79 9.66
C ALA A 128 11.64 0.53 10.43
N GLU A 129 12.36 1.52 9.95
CA GLU A 129 12.33 2.86 10.53
C GLU A 129 11.17 3.66 9.97
N LYS A 130 10.73 4.67 10.70
CA LYS A 130 9.65 5.53 10.23
C LYS A 130 10.15 6.43 9.10
N LEU A 131 9.30 6.58 8.08
CA LEU A 131 9.52 7.53 7.00
C LEU A 131 8.83 8.84 7.37
N THR A 132 9.35 9.95 6.85
CA THR A 132 8.74 11.28 7.00
C THR A 132 8.82 11.97 5.64
N GLY A 133 7.69 12.48 5.18
CA GLY A 133 7.59 13.04 3.82
C GLY A 133 7.30 11.93 2.82
N THR A 134 7.21 12.30 1.54
CA THR A 134 6.90 11.34 0.48
C THR A 134 8.15 10.66 -0.05
N ALA A 135 8.01 9.38 -0.39
CA ALA A 135 9.06 8.62 -1.08
C ALA A 135 9.07 8.91 -2.59
N LYS A 136 8.03 9.57 -3.11
CA LYS A 136 7.92 9.86 -4.54
C LYS A 136 9.06 10.76 -5.00
N GLY A 137 9.85 10.26 -5.95
CA GLY A 137 10.98 11.01 -6.47
C GLY A 137 12.10 11.23 -5.47
N SER A 138 12.08 10.52 -4.34
CA SER A 138 13.07 10.70 -3.25
C SER A 138 14.43 10.10 -3.56
N ALA A 139 14.48 9.12 -4.46
CA ALA A 139 15.69 8.35 -4.77
C ALA A 139 16.27 7.67 -3.52
N LEU A 140 15.41 7.29 -2.58
CA LEU A 140 15.82 6.53 -1.41
C LEU A 140 16.10 5.08 -1.78
#